data_740c1c8ff201c14c2542aa43d61a664f
#
_entry.id   740c1c8ff201c14c2542aa43d61a664f
#
_cell.length_a   1.000
_cell.length_b   1.000
_cell.length_c   1.000
_cell.angle_alpha   90.00
_cell.angle_beta   90.00
_cell.angle_gamma   90.00
#
_symmetry.space_group_name_H-M   'P 1'
#
loop_
_entity.id
_entity.type
_entity.pdbx_description
1 polymer ?
#
loop_
_entity_poly.entity_id
_entity_poly.type
_entity_poly.pdbx_seq_one_letter_code
_entity_poly.pdbx_strand_id
1 'polypeptide(L)'
;MSRVRHLSSVHDVHDTRVTYKECASLAAAGHDVALINCHDGDTEVAGVRVIGLGAPRGRIDRILRKTWAIFLRALRERADIYHFHDPELMGVGLALRLCGKKVVYDVHEDVPLQIMNKTWIPGWLKKPLSGITRVLEGISGRALSAIVAATPSIAEKFPAHKTIVVQNFPEKGLANQRNDKPFRERGNAFIYVGGLSEQQGLFEMLAAFEHLPADVTGLLAGKFKQLQEQAEAHPGWRHVHHPGPLPRDEVVAGLRDAQVGLVLDHPISNYVEGYSTKMFEYMACGLPFIASDFPLWQRIVAEHDCGITVDPFDTDAVAKTLNRLLENPEEAARIGENGRQAILRTYNWDVELGKLLSCYERL
;
A
#
# COMPACT_ATOMS: atom_id res chain seq x y z
N MET A 1 8.51 -19.93 19.24
CA MET A 1 9.15 -20.05 17.90
C MET A 1 8.34 -21.02 17.07
N SER A 2 7.75 -20.57 15.95
CA SER A 2 6.91 -21.39 15.07
C SER A 2 7.48 -21.40 13.67
N ARG A 3 7.25 -22.48 12.93
CA ARG A 3 7.53 -22.55 11.51
C ARG A 3 6.38 -21.92 10.74
N VAL A 4 6.63 -20.82 10.03
CA VAL A 4 5.64 -20.04 9.28
C VAL A 4 5.95 -20.11 7.80
N ARG A 5 4.94 -20.36 6.98
CA ARG A 5 5.07 -20.31 5.52
C ARG A 5 4.07 -19.30 4.95
N HIS A 6 4.59 -18.21 4.41
CA HIS A 6 3.81 -17.28 3.62
C HIS A 6 3.62 -17.85 2.23
N LEU A 7 2.43 -17.68 1.66
CA LEU A 7 2.05 -18.21 0.35
C LEU A 7 1.55 -17.06 -0.53
N SER A 8 2.15 -16.90 -1.70
CA SER A 8 1.69 -15.92 -2.69
C SER A 8 1.84 -16.46 -4.11
N SER A 9 0.88 -16.13 -4.96
CA SER A 9 0.87 -16.45 -6.39
C SER A 9 1.04 -15.21 -7.27
N VAL A 10 0.86 -14.00 -6.68
CA VAL A 10 0.81 -12.71 -7.39
C VAL A 10 1.90 -11.74 -6.94
N HIS A 11 2.20 -11.68 -5.65
CA HIS A 11 3.14 -10.71 -5.12
C HIS A 11 4.57 -11.01 -5.56
N ASP A 12 5.30 -9.94 -5.92
CA ASP A 12 6.72 -10.00 -6.22
C ASP A 12 7.53 -10.37 -4.95
N VAL A 13 8.71 -10.95 -5.13
CA VAL A 13 9.62 -11.27 -4.02
C VAL A 13 10.11 -10.02 -3.28
N HIS A 14 10.06 -8.87 -3.93
CA HIS A 14 10.37 -7.56 -3.35
C HIS A 14 9.12 -6.79 -2.91
N ASP A 15 8.00 -7.46 -2.69
CA ASP A 15 6.81 -6.82 -2.14
C ASP A 15 7.07 -6.24 -0.75
N THR A 16 6.77 -4.96 -0.58
CA THR A 16 7.07 -4.22 0.65
C THR A 16 6.31 -4.77 1.85
N ARG A 17 5.02 -5.13 1.69
CA ARG A 17 4.19 -5.64 2.79
C ARG A 17 4.54 -7.09 3.09
N VAL A 18 4.50 -7.96 2.09
CA VAL A 18 4.65 -9.41 2.28
C VAL A 18 6.06 -9.77 2.71
N THR A 19 7.07 -9.35 1.94
CA THR A 19 8.45 -9.80 2.16
C THR A 19 9.19 -8.95 3.19
N TYR A 20 9.24 -7.63 2.97
CA TYR A 20 10.08 -6.76 3.81
C TYR A 20 9.45 -6.48 5.18
N LYS A 21 8.12 -6.36 5.27
CA LYS A 21 7.46 -6.11 6.55
C LYS A 21 7.07 -7.42 7.24
N GLU A 22 6.13 -8.19 6.69
CA GLU A 22 5.60 -9.35 7.41
C GLU A 22 6.63 -10.47 7.57
N CYS A 23 7.17 -11.00 6.46
CA CYS A 23 8.09 -12.13 6.53
C CYS A 23 9.39 -11.77 7.28
N ALA A 24 10.03 -10.66 6.94
CA ALA A 24 11.30 -10.27 7.56
C ALA A 24 11.14 -9.92 9.04
N SER A 25 10.06 -9.21 9.42
CA SER A 25 9.81 -8.88 10.83
C SER A 25 9.48 -10.11 11.68
N LEU A 26 8.72 -11.08 11.15
CA LEU A 26 8.46 -12.35 11.82
C LEU A 26 9.73 -13.18 11.98
N ALA A 27 10.61 -13.20 10.97
CA ALA A 27 11.92 -13.84 11.06
C ALA A 27 12.80 -13.17 12.12
N ALA A 28 12.83 -11.83 12.17
CA ALA A 28 13.53 -11.06 13.20
C ALA A 28 12.97 -11.29 14.60
N ALA A 29 11.66 -11.58 14.72
CA ALA A 29 11.01 -11.97 15.98
C ALA A 29 11.27 -13.44 16.38
N GLY A 30 12.11 -14.19 15.62
CA GLY A 30 12.56 -15.53 15.96
C GLY A 30 11.70 -16.67 15.41
N HIS A 31 10.80 -16.42 14.45
CA HIS A 31 10.08 -17.48 13.73
C HIS A 31 10.94 -18.04 12.58
N ASP A 32 10.75 -19.33 12.23
CA ASP A 32 11.31 -19.94 11.00
C ASP A 32 10.38 -19.59 9.84
N VAL A 33 10.71 -18.51 9.09
CA VAL A 33 9.87 -17.97 8.03
C VAL A 33 10.41 -18.30 6.65
N ALA A 34 9.52 -18.72 5.73
CA ALA A 34 9.82 -18.75 4.30
C ALA A 34 8.60 -18.31 3.49
N LEU A 35 8.87 -17.69 2.34
CA LEU A 35 7.87 -17.31 1.34
C LEU A 35 7.87 -18.34 0.21
N ILE A 36 6.72 -18.95 -0.07
CA ILE A 36 6.48 -19.79 -1.24
C ILE A 36 5.74 -18.96 -2.28
N ASN A 37 6.37 -18.71 -3.41
CA ASN A 37 5.74 -17.91 -4.46
C ASN A 37 6.08 -18.38 -5.89
N CYS A 38 5.64 -17.59 -6.89
CA CYS A 38 5.83 -17.89 -8.31
C CYS A 38 7.11 -17.26 -8.90
N HIS A 39 8.15 -17.01 -8.10
CA HIS A 39 9.46 -16.55 -8.55
C HIS A 39 10.21 -17.65 -9.30
N ASP A 40 11.12 -17.28 -10.21
CA ASP A 40 11.98 -18.22 -10.91
C ASP A 40 13.18 -18.62 -10.04
N GLY A 41 13.08 -19.82 -9.46
CA GLY A 41 14.11 -20.40 -8.59
C GLY A 41 14.06 -19.92 -7.14
N ASP A 42 14.78 -20.63 -6.29
CA ASP A 42 14.92 -20.29 -4.87
C ASP A 42 15.89 -19.12 -4.71
N THR A 43 15.61 -18.22 -3.77
CA THR A 43 16.45 -17.06 -3.46
C THR A 43 16.28 -16.66 -1.99
N GLU A 44 16.99 -15.62 -1.56
CA GLU A 44 16.84 -15.01 -0.25
C GLU A 44 16.67 -13.51 -0.40
N VAL A 45 15.67 -12.95 0.27
CA VAL A 45 15.36 -11.51 0.28
C VAL A 45 15.15 -11.06 1.71
N ALA A 46 15.85 -10.02 2.13
CA ALA A 46 15.76 -9.45 3.49
C ALA A 46 15.89 -10.52 4.63
N GLY A 47 16.78 -11.51 4.45
CA GLY A 47 16.96 -12.59 5.41
C GLY A 47 15.84 -13.64 5.42
N VAL A 48 14.92 -13.59 4.45
CA VAL A 48 13.81 -14.54 4.30
C VAL A 48 14.10 -15.48 3.15
N ARG A 49 14.03 -16.78 3.40
CA ARG A 49 14.13 -17.79 2.34
C ARG A 49 12.90 -17.75 1.45
N VAL A 50 13.10 -17.55 0.16
CA VAL A 50 12.06 -17.60 -0.87
C VAL A 50 12.16 -18.92 -1.62
N ILE A 51 11.05 -19.62 -1.71
CA ILE A 51 10.91 -20.92 -2.41
C ILE A 51 10.15 -20.64 -3.71
N GLY A 52 10.89 -20.59 -4.82
CA GLY A 52 10.38 -20.25 -6.13
C GLY A 52 9.77 -21.45 -6.87
N LEU A 53 8.56 -21.30 -7.37
CA LEU A 53 7.86 -22.33 -8.15
C LEU A 53 7.83 -22.03 -9.65
N GLY A 54 8.62 -21.06 -10.09
CA GLY A 54 8.70 -20.59 -11.47
C GLY A 54 7.56 -19.67 -11.88
N ALA A 55 7.82 -18.74 -12.79
CA ALA A 55 6.82 -17.79 -13.28
C ALA A 55 5.62 -18.48 -13.95
N PRO A 56 4.39 -17.95 -13.80
CA PRO A 56 3.22 -18.48 -14.47
C PRO A 56 3.23 -18.09 -15.96
N ARG A 57 2.79 -18.98 -16.83
CA ARG A 57 2.63 -18.74 -18.29
C ARG A 57 1.44 -17.85 -18.65
N GLY A 58 0.65 -17.45 -17.66
CA GLY A 58 -0.54 -16.62 -17.81
C GLY A 58 -1.50 -16.81 -16.66
N ARG A 59 -2.64 -16.11 -16.69
CA ARG A 59 -3.62 -16.10 -15.59
C ARG A 59 -4.21 -17.48 -15.26
N ILE A 60 -4.58 -18.26 -16.29
CA ILE A 60 -5.16 -19.59 -16.10
C ILE A 60 -4.13 -20.54 -15.46
N ASP A 61 -2.89 -20.53 -15.95
CA ASP A 61 -1.80 -21.32 -15.39
C ASP A 61 -1.54 -20.93 -13.92
N ARG A 62 -1.60 -19.65 -13.60
CA ARG A 62 -1.45 -19.15 -12.23
C ARG A 62 -2.55 -19.69 -11.31
N ILE A 63 -3.81 -19.54 -11.72
CA ILE A 63 -4.97 -19.92 -10.90
C ILE A 63 -5.08 -21.44 -10.71
N LEU A 64 -4.73 -22.25 -11.70
CA LEU A 64 -4.90 -23.70 -11.64
C LEU A 64 -3.61 -24.43 -11.26
N ARG A 65 -2.57 -24.30 -12.08
CA ARG A 65 -1.34 -25.09 -11.91
C ARG A 65 -0.47 -24.56 -10.77
N LYS A 66 -0.32 -23.22 -10.66
CA LYS A 66 0.55 -22.65 -9.63
C LYS A 66 -0.08 -22.72 -8.24
N THR A 67 -1.39 -22.50 -8.09
CA THR A 67 -2.07 -22.70 -6.82
C THR A 67 -1.94 -24.14 -6.33
N TRP A 68 -2.07 -25.12 -7.24
CA TRP A 68 -1.85 -26.52 -6.93
C TRP A 68 -0.39 -26.83 -6.53
N ALA A 69 0.58 -26.26 -7.26
CA ALA A 69 2.00 -26.39 -6.91
C ALA A 69 2.34 -25.78 -5.53
N ILE A 70 1.76 -24.60 -5.22
CA ILE A 70 1.88 -23.96 -3.90
C ILE A 70 1.31 -24.87 -2.81
N PHE A 71 0.13 -25.46 -3.01
CA PHE A 71 -0.48 -26.40 -2.06
C PHE A 71 0.44 -27.59 -1.78
N LEU A 72 0.93 -28.27 -2.80
CA LEU A 72 1.81 -29.44 -2.66
C LEU A 72 3.14 -29.05 -1.98
N ARG A 73 3.70 -27.90 -2.33
CA ARG A 73 4.93 -27.42 -1.69
C ARG A 73 4.67 -27.05 -0.23
N ALA A 74 3.59 -26.36 0.09
CA ALA A 74 3.20 -26.02 1.44
C ALA A 74 3.09 -27.26 2.35
N LEU A 75 2.45 -28.32 1.87
CA LEU A 75 2.35 -29.58 2.64
C LEU A 75 3.73 -30.20 2.94
N ARG A 76 4.67 -30.12 2.00
CA ARG A 76 6.06 -30.66 2.19
C ARG A 76 6.85 -29.86 3.21
N GLU A 77 6.60 -28.56 3.34
CA GLU A 77 7.29 -27.67 4.29
C GLU A 77 6.89 -27.95 5.76
N ARG A 78 5.76 -28.65 6.02
CA ARG A 78 5.30 -29.05 7.35
C ARG A 78 5.29 -27.90 8.36
N ALA A 79 4.76 -26.73 7.95
CA ALA A 79 4.69 -25.56 8.81
C ALA A 79 3.64 -25.71 9.92
N ASP A 80 3.82 -24.93 10.99
CA ASP A 80 2.86 -24.76 12.07
C ASP A 80 1.74 -23.81 11.65
N ILE A 81 2.11 -22.74 10.90
CA ILE A 81 1.20 -21.71 10.41
C ILE A 81 1.44 -21.49 8.92
N TYR A 82 0.37 -21.44 8.16
CA TYR A 82 0.34 -21.02 6.76
C TYR A 82 -0.38 -19.69 6.65
N HIS A 83 0.25 -18.69 6.03
CA HIS A 83 -0.28 -17.36 5.88
C HIS A 83 -0.31 -17.01 4.38
N PHE A 84 -1.50 -16.88 3.79
CA PHE A 84 -1.61 -16.60 2.35
C PHE A 84 -2.21 -15.22 2.07
N HIS A 85 -1.79 -14.61 0.95
CA HIS A 85 -2.04 -13.22 0.62
C HIS A 85 -3.00 -13.01 -0.56
N ASP A 86 -3.15 -13.99 -1.43
CA ASP A 86 -3.91 -13.81 -2.66
C ASP A 86 -5.27 -14.49 -2.61
N PRO A 87 -6.35 -13.86 -3.11
CA PRO A 87 -7.69 -14.44 -3.08
C PRO A 87 -7.81 -15.76 -3.87
N GLU A 88 -6.97 -15.97 -4.88
CA GLU A 88 -6.94 -17.22 -5.64
C GLU A 88 -6.39 -18.40 -4.83
N LEU A 89 -5.73 -18.14 -3.71
CA LEU A 89 -5.27 -19.16 -2.76
C LEU A 89 -6.30 -19.53 -1.69
N MET A 90 -7.51 -18.95 -1.68
CA MET A 90 -8.57 -19.34 -0.73
C MET A 90 -8.85 -20.85 -0.75
N GLY A 91 -8.88 -21.46 -1.95
CA GLY A 91 -9.05 -22.92 -2.10
C GLY A 91 -7.88 -23.71 -1.48
N VAL A 92 -6.66 -23.23 -1.61
CA VAL A 92 -5.45 -23.79 -0.98
C VAL A 92 -5.53 -23.67 0.55
N GLY A 93 -5.91 -22.48 1.04
CA GLY A 93 -6.10 -22.25 2.46
C GLY A 93 -7.14 -23.16 3.09
N LEU A 94 -8.29 -23.36 2.45
CA LEU A 94 -9.33 -24.28 2.90
C LEU A 94 -8.86 -25.75 2.88
N ALA A 95 -8.13 -26.16 1.82
CA ALA A 95 -7.57 -27.51 1.75
C ALA A 95 -6.54 -27.76 2.85
N LEU A 96 -5.64 -26.80 3.13
CA LEU A 96 -4.70 -26.88 4.26
C LEU A 96 -5.43 -26.94 5.60
N ARG A 97 -6.52 -26.19 5.74
CA ARG A 97 -7.36 -26.22 6.95
C ARG A 97 -8.02 -27.59 7.15
N LEU A 98 -8.53 -28.22 6.10
CA LEU A 98 -9.05 -29.59 6.12
C LEU A 98 -7.96 -30.63 6.50
N CYS A 99 -6.70 -30.37 6.16
CA CYS A 99 -5.55 -31.15 6.61
C CYS A 99 -5.14 -30.85 8.06
N GLY A 100 -5.96 -30.14 8.85
CA GLY A 100 -5.71 -29.84 10.25
C GLY A 100 -4.68 -28.74 10.50
N LYS A 101 -4.32 -27.95 9.47
CA LYS A 101 -3.30 -26.90 9.59
C LYS A 101 -3.88 -25.60 10.14
N LYS A 102 -3.05 -24.78 10.80
CA LYS A 102 -3.38 -23.40 11.17
C LYS A 102 -3.16 -22.51 9.95
N VAL A 103 -4.20 -21.83 9.53
CA VAL A 103 -4.19 -21.04 8.28
C VAL A 103 -4.71 -19.64 8.55
N VAL A 104 -3.93 -18.66 8.12
CA VAL A 104 -4.24 -17.22 8.15
C VAL A 104 -4.47 -16.73 6.74
N TYR A 105 -5.51 -15.95 6.51
CA TYR A 105 -5.76 -15.23 5.27
C TYR A 105 -5.50 -13.74 5.48
N ASP A 106 -4.53 -13.18 4.77
CA ASP A 106 -4.28 -11.74 4.72
C ASP A 106 -5.03 -11.11 3.55
N VAL A 107 -6.01 -10.29 3.88
CA VAL A 107 -6.92 -9.65 2.93
C VAL A 107 -6.45 -8.23 2.67
N HIS A 108 -5.80 -8.02 1.54
CA HIS A 108 -5.22 -6.71 1.18
C HIS A 108 -6.24 -5.74 0.62
N GLU A 109 -7.27 -6.25 -0.06
CA GLU A 109 -8.25 -5.46 -0.80
C GLU A 109 -9.66 -6.06 -0.72
N ASP A 110 -10.67 -5.24 -0.96
CA ASP A 110 -12.04 -5.70 -1.19
C ASP A 110 -12.17 -6.35 -2.58
N VAL A 111 -11.89 -7.64 -2.67
CA VAL A 111 -11.87 -8.36 -3.95
C VAL A 111 -13.22 -8.33 -4.68
N PRO A 112 -14.38 -8.55 -4.03
CA PRO A 112 -15.69 -8.37 -4.66
C PRO A 112 -15.89 -7.00 -5.29
N LEU A 113 -15.50 -5.93 -4.60
CA LEU A 113 -15.60 -4.55 -5.09
C LEU A 113 -14.59 -4.29 -6.21
N GLN A 114 -13.37 -4.80 -6.07
CA GLN A 114 -12.33 -4.68 -7.08
C GLN A 114 -12.73 -5.33 -8.41
N ILE A 115 -13.42 -6.49 -8.38
CA ILE A 115 -13.96 -7.15 -9.57
C ILE A 115 -14.92 -6.22 -10.33
N MET A 116 -15.75 -5.47 -9.64
CA MET A 116 -16.69 -4.53 -10.25
C MET A 116 -16.00 -3.39 -11.01
N ASN A 117 -14.81 -2.98 -10.55
CA ASN A 117 -14.04 -1.88 -11.12
C ASN A 117 -13.06 -2.32 -12.23
N LYS A 118 -12.79 -3.64 -12.42
CA LYS A 118 -11.86 -4.12 -13.45
C LYS A 118 -12.44 -3.94 -14.87
N THR A 119 -11.73 -3.20 -15.72
CA THR A 119 -12.17 -2.89 -17.10
C THR A 119 -12.08 -4.08 -18.06
N TRP A 120 -11.17 -5.02 -17.79
CA TRP A 120 -10.95 -6.21 -18.64
C TRP A 120 -11.94 -7.35 -18.38
N ILE A 121 -12.79 -7.27 -17.34
CA ILE A 121 -13.85 -8.22 -17.06
C ILE A 121 -15.12 -7.79 -17.80
N PRO A 122 -15.71 -8.66 -18.67
CA PRO A 122 -16.98 -8.36 -19.33
C PRO A 122 -18.07 -8.00 -18.30
N GLY A 123 -18.85 -6.96 -18.59
CA GLY A 123 -19.83 -6.41 -17.64
C GLY A 123 -20.81 -7.46 -17.07
N TRP A 124 -21.26 -8.42 -17.90
CA TRP A 124 -22.19 -9.48 -17.50
C TRP A 124 -21.57 -10.52 -16.52
N LEU A 125 -20.23 -10.66 -16.51
CA LEU A 125 -19.51 -11.55 -15.59
C LEU A 125 -19.17 -10.90 -14.25
N LYS A 126 -19.15 -9.57 -14.16
CA LYS A 126 -18.70 -8.87 -12.94
C LYS A 126 -19.54 -9.23 -11.71
N LYS A 127 -20.88 -9.13 -11.83
CA LYS A 127 -21.80 -9.43 -10.72
C LYS A 127 -21.71 -10.91 -10.27
N PRO A 128 -21.78 -11.92 -11.16
CA PRO A 128 -21.60 -13.31 -10.78
C PRO A 128 -20.25 -13.58 -10.09
N LEU A 129 -19.14 -13.10 -10.66
CA LEU A 129 -17.81 -13.29 -10.08
C LEU A 129 -17.67 -12.63 -8.72
N SER A 130 -18.15 -11.40 -8.57
CA SER A 130 -18.18 -10.69 -7.29
C SER A 130 -19.00 -11.47 -6.25
N GLY A 131 -20.16 -12.00 -6.63
CA GLY A 131 -21.00 -12.82 -5.76
C GLY A 131 -20.33 -14.12 -5.31
N ILE A 132 -19.70 -14.84 -6.25
CA ILE A 132 -18.94 -16.07 -5.94
C ILE A 132 -17.79 -15.76 -4.99
N THR A 133 -17.03 -14.71 -5.27
CA THR A 133 -15.89 -14.31 -4.41
C THR A 133 -16.36 -13.96 -2.99
N ARG A 134 -17.47 -13.23 -2.86
CA ARG A 134 -18.07 -12.92 -1.55
C ARG A 134 -18.46 -14.17 -0.77
N VAL A 135 -19.03 -15.17 -1.44
CA VAL A 135 -19.36 -16.44 -0.79
C VAL A 135 -18.11 -17.19 -0.35
N LEU A 136 -17.06 -17.23 -1.20
CA LEU A 136 -15.79 -17.87 -0.85
C LEU A 136 -15.09 -17.16 0.30
N GLU A 137 -15.08 -15.83 0.33
CA GLU A 137 -14.57 -15.04 1.47
C GLU A 137 -15.36 -15.34 2.76
N GLY A 138 -16.69 -15.42 2.66
CA GLY A 138 -17.54 -15.77 3.80
C GLY A 138 -17.27 -17.19 4.36
N ILE A 139 -17.05 -18.18 3.47
CA ILE A 139 -16.65 -19.54 3.87
C ILE A 139 -15.26 -19.52 4.49
N SER A 140 -14.30 -18.89 3.83
CA SER A 140 -12.92 -18.76 4.31
C SER A 140 -12.86 -18.07 5.66
N GLY A 141 -13.56 -16.96 5.84
CA GLY A 141 -13.63 -16.25 7.10
C GLY A 141 -14.14 -17.10 8.27
N ARG A 142 -15.07 -18.03 8.00
CA ARG A 142 -15.57 -18.94 9.04
C ARG A 142 -14.68 -20.15 9.29
N ALA A 143 -14.09 -20.72 8.25
CA ALA A 143 -13.33 -21.97 8.32
C ALA A 143 -11.88 -21.78 8.74
N LEU A 144 -11.23 -20.71 8.32
CA LEU A 144 -9.82 -20.45 8.58
C LEU A 144 -9.55 -20.09 10.05
N SER A 145 -8.29 -20.20 10.46
CA SER A 145 -7.88 -20.01 11.86
C SER A 145 -7.91 -18.54 12.27
N ALA A 146 -7.43 -17.64 11.41
CA ALA A 146 -7.48 -16.19 11.58
C ALA A 146 -7.57 -15.46 10.26
N ILE A 147 -8.01 -14.21 10.32
CA ILE A 147 -8.04 -13.26 9.20
C ILE A 147 -7.21 -12.04 9.61
N VAL A 148 -6.33 -11.63 8.73
CA VAL A 148 -5.62 -10.34 8.78
C VAL A 148 -6.25 -9.45 7.71
N ALA A 149 -6.70 -8.28 8.06
CA ALA A 149 -7.32 -7.34 7.14
C ALA A 149 -6.49 -6.06 7.03
N ALA A 150 -6.23 -5.58 5.82
CA ALA A 150 -5.43 -4.39 5.61
C ALA A 150 -6.13 -3.09 6.05
N THR A 151 -7.46 -3.09 6.14
CA THR A 151 -8.25 -1.93 6.59
C THR A 151 -9.41 -2.34 7.51
N PRO A 152 -9.91 -1.42 8.36
CA PRO A 152 -11.10 -1.68 9.18
C PRO A 152 -12.34 -2.07 8.34
N SER A 153 -12.57 -1.42 7.20
CA SER A 153 -13.70 -1.70 6.31
C SER A 153 -13.65 -3.12 5.72
N ILE A 154 -12.46 -3.64 5.46
CA ILE A 154 -12.27 -5.05 5.08
C ILE A 154 -12.57 -5.97 6.26
N ALA A 155 -12.09 -5.63 7.47
CA ALA A 155 -12.28 -6.45 8.65
C ALA A 155 -13.76 -6.66 9.02
N GLU A 156 -14.61 -5.66 8.82
CA GLU A 156 -16.06 -5.72 9.08
C GLU A 156 -16.78 -6.83 8.30
N LYS A 157 -16.19 -7.34 7.22
CA LYS A 157 -16.75 -8.44 6.40
C LYS A 157 -16.52 -9.82 6.98
N PHE A 158 -15.67 -9.92 7.98
CA PHE A 158 -15.23 -11.19 8.56
C PHE A 158 -15.61 -11.31 10.05
N PRO A 159 -15.63 -12.53 10.61
CA PRO A 159 -15.97 -12.72 12.02
C PRO A 159 -14.99 -12.01 12.97
N ALA A 160 -15.46 -11.04 13.75
CA ALA A 160 -14.63 -10.18 14.59
C ALA A 160 -13.72 -10.93 15.58
N HIS A 161 -14.16 -12.09 16.11
CA HIS A 161 -13.42 -12.86 17.12
C HIS A 161 -12.10 -13.48 16.61
N LYS A 162 -11.88 -13.54 15.31
CA LYS A 162 -10.65 -14.06 14.68
C LYS A 162 -10.08 -13.15 13.58
N THR A 163 -10.60 -11.94 13.48
CA THR A 163 -10.12 -10.93 12.52
C THR A 163 -9.33 -9.87 13.27
N ILE A 164 -8.16 -9.54 12.74
CA ILE A 164 -7.35 -8.41 13.20
C ILE A 164 -7.09 -7.46 12.03
N VAL A 165 -6.91 -6.18 12.34
CA VAL A 165 -6.50 -5.18 11.35
C VAL A 165 -5.00 -4.96 11.47
N VAL A 166 -4.27 -5.22 10.37
CA VAL A 166 -2.84 -4.96 10.24
C VAL A 166 -2.63 -4.08 9.01
N GLN A 167 -2.34 -2.83 9.24
CA GLN A 167 -2.24 -1.81 8.21
C GLN A 167 -0.82 -1.71 7.65
N ASN A 168 -0.70 -1.24 6.40
CA ASN A 168 0.60 -1.14 5.73
C ASN A 168 1.31 0.19 6.03
N PHE A 169 1.42 0.55 7.31
CA PHE A 169 2.11 1.76 7.74
C PHE A 169 3.63 1.68 7.52
N PRO A 170 4.33 2.83 7.38
CA PRO A 170 5.77 2.84 7.19
C PRO A 170 6.51 2.28 8.39
N GLU A 171 7.74 1.84 8.15
CA GLU A 171 8.67 1.49 9.23
C GLU A 171 9.05 2.73 10.04
N LYS A 172 9.13 2.58 11.34
CA LYS A 172 9.50 3.66 12.27
C LYS A 172 10.90 4.23 11.97
N GLY A 173 11.78 3.41 11.42
CA GLY A 173 13.12 3.80 10.98
C GLY A 173 13.14 4.97 10.01
N LEU A 174 12.14 5.08 9.13
CA LEU A 174 12.02 6.20 8.21
C LEU A 174 11.77 7.52 8.95
N ALA A 175 10.93 7.51 9.98
CA ALA A 175 10.60 8.68 10.78
C ALA A 175 11.68 9.02 11.83
N ASN A 176 12.52 8.06 12.23
CA ASN A 176 13.63 8.32 13.13
C ASN A 176 14.76 9.16 12.49
N GLN A 177 14.89 9.10 11.18
CA GLN A 177 15.86 9.90 10.45
C GLN A 177 15.29 11.30 10.18
N ARG A 178 15.60 12.26 11.05
CA ARG A 178 15.13 13.63 10.89
C ARG A 178 15.68 14.23 9.59
N ASN A 179 14.87 15.05 8.94
CA ASN A 179 15.33 15.85 7.81
C ASN A 179 15.91 17.18 8.35
N ASP A 180 17.21 17.30 8.29
CA ASP A 180 17.91 18.49 8.80
C ASP A 180 18.01 19.62 7.76
N LYS A 181 17.60 19.37 6.49
CA LYS A 181 17.58 20.38 5.44
C LYS A 181 16.46 21.40 5.71
N PRO A 182 16.78 22.70 5.85
CA PRO A 182 15.77 23.73 6.05
C PRO A 182 14.72 23.69 4.96
N PHE A 183 13.45 23.94 5.29
CA PHE A 183 12.33 23.82 4.37
C PHE A 183 12.54 24.63 3.08
N ARG A 184 13.01 25.88 3.19
CA ARG A 184 13.26 26.77 2.05
C ARG A 184 14.44 26.35 1.15
N GLU A 185 15.31 25.48 1.63
CA GLU A 185 16.49 25.00 0.89
C GLU A 185 16.21 23.67 0.14
N ARG A 186 15.01 23.10 0.32
CA ARG A 186 14.61 21.88 -0.38
C ARG A 186 14.40 22.17 -1.85
N GLY A 187 14.93 21.28 -2.71
CA GLY A 187 15.02 21.50 -4.15
C GLY A 187 13.69 21.37 -4.91
N ASN A 188 12.74 20.60 -4.36
CA ASN A 188 11.45 20.34 -5.00
C ASN A 188 10.32 21.04 -4.24
N ALA A 189 9.59 21.94 -4.87
CA ALA A 189 8.45 22.59 -4.24
C ALA A 189 7.33 21.59 -3.90
N PHE A 190 7.12 20.60 -4.75
CA PHE A 190 6.16 19.53 -4.51
C PHE A 190 6.70 18.17 -4.95
N ILE A 191 6.09 17.11 -4.43
CA ILE A 191 6.39 15.74 -4.83
C ILE A 191 5.13 14.89 -4.92
N TYR A 192 5.07 14.05 -5.95
CA TYR A 192 4.18 12.92 -6.05
C TYR A 192 4.97 11.66 -6.41
N VAL A 193 4.72 10.55 -5.72
CA VAL A 193 5.33 9.26 -6.02
C VAL A 193 4.24 8.19 -6.17
N GLY A 194 4.19 7.55 -7.34
CA GLY A 194 3.21 6.50 -7.58
C GLY A 194 2.85 6.33 -9.05
N GLY A 195 1.83 5.55 -9.35
CA GLY A 195 1.31 5.43 -10.70
C GLY A 195 0.72 6.75 -11.18
N LEU A 196 1.07 7.17 -12.39
CA LEU A 196 0.53 8.40 -13.00
C LEU A 196 -0.71 8.04 -13.81
N SER A 197 -1.88 8.41 -13.30
CA SER A 197 -3.19 8.14 -13.92
C SER A 197 -4.22 9.20 -13.54
N GLU A 198 -5.27 9.32 -14.32
CA GLU A 198 -6.41 10.19 -14.06
C GLU A 198 -6.98 9.97 -12.65
N GLN A 199 -7.21 8.70 -12.29
CA GLN A 199 -7.78 8.34 -10.98
C GLN A 199 -6.90 8.73 -9.78
N GLN A 200 -5.63 9.02 -10.01
CA GLN A 200 -4.68 9.46 -8.99
C GLN A 200 -4.43 10.98 -9.06
N GLY A 201 -5.32 11.71 -9.72
CA GLY A 201 -5.33 13.17 -9.74
C GLY A 201 -4.24 13.80 -10.60
N LEU A 202 -3.74 13.08 -11.63
CA LEU A 202 -2.67 13.59 -12.49
C LEU A 202 -3.02 14.93 -13.15
N PHE A 203 -4.22 15.04 -13.73
CA PHE A 203 -4.62 16.25 -14.43
C PHE A 203 -5.04 17.36 -13.48
N GLU A 204 -5.55 17.03 -12.32
CA GLU A 204 -5.86 17.98 -11.25
C GLU A 204 -4.58 18.61 -10.70
N MET A 205 -3.52 17.80 -10.50
CA MET A 205 -2.20 18.32 -10.15
C MET A 205 -1.68 19.27 -11.24
N LEU A 206 -1.72 18.84 -12.51
CA LEU A 206 -1.22 19.64 -13.61
C LEU A 206 -2.01 20.96 -13.78
N ALA A 207 -3.34 20.94 -13.65
CA ALA A 207 -4.16 22.14 -13.68
C ALA A 207 -3.83 23.10 -12.53
N ALA A 208 -3.63 22.59 -11.31
CA ALA A 208 -3.20 23.42 -10.19
C ALA A 208 -1.81 24.03 -10.42
N PHE A 209 -0.90 23.32 -11.09
CA PHE A 209 0.46 23.82 -11.37
C PHE A 209 0.47 24.98 -12.38
N GLU A 210 -0.55 25.17 -13.22
CA GLU A 210 -0.65 26.35 -14.10
C GLU A 210 -0.63 27.67 -13.34
N HIS A 211 -1.09 27.65 -12.08
CA HIS A 211 -1.18 28.82 -11.21
C HIS A 211 0.06 29.03 -10.33
N LEU A 212 1.11 28.24 -10.52
CA LEU A 212 2.37 28.39 -9.78
C LEU A 212 3.29 29.43 -10.43
N PRO A 213 4.15 30.13 -9.66
CA PRO A 213 5.23 30.95 -10.19
C PRO A 213 6.13 30.16 -11.14
N ALA A 214 6.66 30.82 -12.16
CA ALA A 214 7.38 30.16 -13.26
C ALA A 214 8.66 29.42 -12.82
N ASP A 215 9.26 29.82 -11.71
CA ASP A 215 10.45 29.23 -11.11
C ASP A 215 10.16 28.06 -10.16
N VAL A 216 8.90 27.77 -9.88
CA VAL A 216 8.49 26.66 -9.01
C VAL A 216 8.46 25.35 -9.81
N THR A 217 9.21 24.37 -9.37
CA THR A 217 9.24 23.01 -9.96
C THR A 217 9.14 21.94 -8.89
N GLY A 218 8.66 20.77 -9.28
CA GLY A 218 8.52 19.63 -8.39
C GLY A 218 8.68 18.29 -9.11
N LEU A 219 8.70 17.22 -8.32
CA LEU A 219 8.99 15.86 -8.74
C LEU A 219 7.71 15.04 -8.89
N LEU A 220 7.43 14.51 -10.08
CA LEU A 220 6.45 13.46 -10.31
C LEU A 220 7.17 12.16 -10.69
N ALA A 221 7.29 11.21 -9.76
CA ALA A 221 8.03 9.97 -9.96
C ALA A 221 7.08 8.77 -10.06
N GLY A 222 7.17 8.04 -11.18
CA GLY A 222 6.35 6.84 -11.38
C GLY A 222 6.13 6.48 -12.84
N LYS A 223 5.36 5.43 -13.06
CA LYS A 223 4.99 5.00 -14.42
C LYS A 223 3.65 5.58 -14.81
N PHE A 224 3.56 6.10 -16.03
CA PHE A 224 2.28 6.33 -16.66
C PHE A 224 1.56 5.00 -16.90
N LYS A 225 0.30 4.95 -16.52
CA LYS A 225 -0.58 3.83 -16.91
C LYS A 225 -1.10 4.02 -18.33
N GLN A 226 -1.40 5.24 -18.68
CA GLN A 226 -1.84 5.74 -19.98
C GLN A 226 -1.68 7.28 -19.97
N LEU A 227 -2.00 7.96 -21.06
CA LEU A 227 -2.16 9.42 -21.13
C LEU A 227 -0.86 10.24 -20.96
N GLN A 228 0.32 9.63 -21.18
CA GLN A 228 1.60 10.32 -21.06
C GLN A 228 1.68 11.52 -22.00
N GLU A 229 1.38 11.33 -23.29
CA GLU A 229 1.43 12.42 -24.29
C GLU A 229 0.48 13.59 -23.93
N GLN A 230 -0.69 13.28 -23.38
CA GLN A 230 -1.65 14.30 -22.94
C GLN A 230 -1.14 15.08 -21.71
N ALA A 231 -0.51 14.38 -20.78
CA ALA A 231 0.08 15.00 -19.60
C ALA A 231 1.26 15.91 -19.98
N GLU A 232 2.15 15.45 -20.86
CA GLU A 232 3.30 16.22 -21.33
C GLU A 232 2.90 17.44 -22.17
N ALA A 233 1.75 17.38 -22.85
CA ALA A 233 1.19 18.52 -23.59
C ALA A 233 0.45 19.53 -22.70
N HIS A 234 0.19 19.20 -21.42
CA HIS A 234 -0.54 20.07 -20.52
C HIS A 234 0.30 21.29 -20.09
N PRO A 235 -0.24 22.52 -20.05
CA PRO A 235 0.54 23.72 -19.68
C PRO A 235 1.25 23.62 -18.32
N GLY A 236 0.65 22.96 -17.34
CA GLY A 236 1.23 22.72 -16.01
C GLY A 236 2.44 21.80 -16.02
N TRP A 237 2.68 21.04 -17.10
CA TRP A 237 3.84 20.12 -17.21
C TRP A 237 5.19 20.85 -17.16
N ARG A 238 5.24 22.12 -17.51
CA ARG A 238 6.45 22.96 -17.39
C ARG A 238 7.04 23.02 -15.99
N HIS A 239 6.22 22.72 -14.97
CA HIS A 239 6.62 22.68 -13.56
C HIS A 239 7.08 21.30 -13.08
N VAL A 240 7.06 20.30 -13.97
CA VAL A 240 7.27 18.89 -13.61
C VAL A 240 8.65 18.40 -14.00
N HIS A 241 9.39 17.87 -13.05
CA HIS A 241 10.51 16.96 -13.30
C HIS A 241 10.01 15.52 -13.20
N HIS A 242 10.07 14.76 -14.31
CA HIS A 242 9.61 13.37 -14.39
C HIS A 242 10.76 12.41 -14.75
N PRO A 243 11.43 11.81 -13.76
CA PRO A 243 12.52 10.86 -14.02
C PRO A 243 12.02 9.42 -14.34
N GLY A 244 10.71 9.19 -14.33
CA GLY A 244 10.14 7.86 -14.37
C GLY A 244 10.03 7.21 -12.97
N PRO A 245 9.96 5.87 -12.89
CA PRO A 245 9.94 5.17 -11.60
C PRO A 245 11.33 5.21 -10.96
N LEU A 246 11.37 5.53 -9.67
CA LEU A 246 12.59 5.63 -8.88
C LEU A 246 12.77 4.41 -7.96
N PRO A 247 14.00 3.97 -7.67
CA PRO A 247 14.31 3.03 -6.61
C PRO A 247 14.00 3.63 -5.23
N ARG A 248 13.86 2.78 -4.22
CA ARG A 248 13.35 3.17 -2.90
C ARG A 248 14.17 4.26 -2.20
N ASP A 249 15.48 4.17 -2.28
CA ASP A 249 16.42 5.14 -1.72
C ASP A 249 16.29 6.53 -2.38
N GLU A 250 16.14 6.58 -3.70
CA GLU A 250 15.89 7.82 -4.42
C GLU A 250 14.49 8.41 -4.12
N VAL A 251 13.48 7.56 -3.94
CA VAL A 251 12.16 8.01 -3.45
C VAL A 251 12.31 8.69 -2.10
N VAL A 252 12.99 8.06 -1.14
CA VAL A 252 13.19 8.64 0.20
C VAL A 252 13.98 9.95 0.13
N ALA A 253 15.01 10.01 -0.71
CA ALA A 253 15.78 11.24 -0.94
C ALA A 253 14.88 12.36 -1.51
N GLY A 254 14.06 12.03 -2.51
CA GLY A 254 13.09 12.97 -3.09
C GLY A 254 12.06 13.48 -2.08
N LEU A 255 11.53 12.59 -1.23
CA LEU A 255 10.59 12.97 -0.16
C LEU A 255 11.21 13.95 0.85
N ARG A 256 12.49 13.78 1.16
CA ARG A 256 13.21 14.69 2.06
C ARG A 256 13.61 16.00 1.39
N ASP A 257 13.80 16.00 0.09
CA ASP A 257 14.12 17.19 -0.69
C ASP A 257 12.88 17.96 -1.18
N ALA A 258 11.69 17.50 -0.86
CA ALA A 258 10.44 18.16 -1.22
C ALA A 258 9.90 19.05 -0.09
N GLN A 259 9.11 20.06 -0.48
CA GLN A 259 8.44 20.97 0.44
C GLN A 259 7.01 20.53 0.74
N VAL A 260 6.25 20.03 -0.25
CA VAL A 260 4.87 19.58 -0.09
C VAL A 260 4.63 18.26 -0.83
N GLY A 261 4.00 17.29 -0.18
CA GLY A 261 3.53 16.04 -0.80
C GLY A 261 2.12 16.19 -1.36
N LEU A 262 1.82 15.50 -2.47
CA LEU A 262 0.49 15.54 -3.10
C LEU A 262 -0.16 14.16 -3.14
N VAL A 263 -1.45 14.08 -2.78
CA VAL A 263 -2.28 12.86 -2.84
C VAL A 263 -3.70 13.24 -3.24
N LEU A 264 -3.91 13.55 -4.52
CA LEU A 264 -5.19 14.03 -5.06
C LEU A 264 -5.98 12.90 -5.73
N ASP A 265 -6.11 11.76 -5.03
CA ASP A 265 -6.83 10.60 -5.57
C ASP A 265 -8.33 10.94 -5.77
N HIS A 266 -8.95 10.44 -6.87
CA HIS A 266 -10.38 10.60 -7.13
C HIS A 266 -11.24 9.77 -6.17
N PRO A 267 -12.50 10.16 -5.89
CA PRO A 267 -13.37 9.49 -4.93
C PRO A 267 -13.93 8.16 -5.45
N ILE A 268 -13.05 7.20 -5.72
CA ILE A 268 -13.42 5.83 -5.99
C ILE A 268 -13.37 5.00 -4.72
N SER A 269 -14.26 4.02 -4.59
CA SER A 269 -14.50 3.28 -3.34
C SER A 269 -13.22 2.78 -2.66
N ASN A 270 -12.25 2.26 -3.42
CA ASN A 270 -11.01 1.73 -2.87
C ASN A 270 -10.09 2.82 -2.27
N TYR A 271 -10.21 4.08 -2.73
CA TYR A 271 -9.39 5.18 -2.22
C TYR A 271 -10.07 5.89 -1.05
N VAL A 272 -11.40 6.07 -1.13
CA VAL A 272 -12.17 6.77 -0.08
C VAL A 272 -12.06 6.07 1.28
N GLU A 273 -12.08 4.72 1.28
CA GLU A 273 -11.99 3.89 2.49
C GLU A 273 -10.57 3.38 2.76
N GLY A 274 -9.62 3.69 1.88
CA GLY A 274 -8.25 3.22 1.93
C GLY A 274 -7.30 4.17 2.67
N TYR A 275 -6.29 3.59 3.30
CA TYR A 275 -5.15 4.33 3.84
C TYR A 275 -4.10 4.50 2.75
N SER A 276 -3.90 5.73 2.27
CA SER A 276 -2.88 6.02 1.26
C SER A 276 -1.47 5.87 1.84
N THR A 277 -0.71 4.90 1.35
CA THR A 277 0.68 4.71 1.78
C THR A 277 1.53 5.94 1.54
N LYS A 278 1.26 6.70 0.46
CA LYS A 278 1.94 7.97 0.15
C LYS A 278 1.81 8.98 1.29
N MET A 279 0.58 9.17 1.79
CA MET A 279 0.30 10.10 2.89
C MET A 279 1.14 9.77 4.13
N PHE A 280 1.21 8.50 4.52
CA PHE A 280 1.99 8.08 5.69
C PHE A 280 3.51 8.13 5.44
N GLU A 281 3.97 7.93 4.21
CA GLU A 281 5.38 8.14 3.86
C GLU A 281 5.77 9.61 3.91
N TYR A 282 4.89 10.52 3.46
CA TYR A 282 5.09 11.96 3.63
C TYR A 282 5.17 12.33 5.11
N MET A 283 4.23 11.87 5.91
CA MET A 283 4.26 12.05 7.37
C MET A 283 5.57 11.53 7.98
N ALA A 284 6.02 10.34 7.60
CA ALA A 284 7.27 9.77 8.12
C ALA A 284 8.50 10.61 7.78
N CYS A 285 8.52 11.24 6.62
CA CYS A 285 9.59 12.14 6.20
C CYS A 285 9.47 13.58 6.78
N GLY A 286 8.46 13.85 7.60
CA GLY A 286 8.19 15.20 8.10
C GLY A 286 7.82 16.18 6.99
N LEU A 287 7.12 15.67 5.97
CA LEU A 287 6.68 16.40 4.81
C LEU A 287 5.19 16.73 4.96
N PRO A 288 4.79 18.02 4.99
CA PRO A 288 3.38 18.37 4.93
C PRO A 288 2.79 17.93 3.60
N PHE A 289 1.50 17.62 3.57
CA PHE A 289 0.86 17.15 2.33
C PHE A 289 -0.50 17.80 2.10
N ILE A 290 -0.90 17.81 0.83
CA ILE A 290 -2.25 18.14 0.38
C ILE A 290 -2.89 16.84 -0.10
N ALA A 291 -4.05 16.50 0.46
CA ALA A 291 -4.75 15.26 0.13
C ALA A 291 -6.22 15.53 -0.22
N SER A 292 -6.85 14.59 -0.94
CA SER A 292 -8.29 14.62 -1.17
C SER A 292 -9.07 14.63 0.15
N ASP A 293 -10.22 15.30 0.17
CA ASP A 293 -11.03 15.52 1.36
C ASP A 293 -11.91 14.32 1.74
N PHE A 294 -11.38 13.11 1.60
CA PHE A 294 -12.09 11.90 2.01
C PHE A 294 -12.30 11.85 3.52
N PRO A 295 -13.49 11.39 3.99
CA PRO A 295 -13.82 11.41 5.41
C PRO A 295 -12.79 10.75 6.33
N LEU A 296 -12.14 9.67 5.86
CA LEU A 296 -11.08 9.00 6.60
C LEU A 296 -9.83 9.89 6.71
N TRP A 297 -9.42 10.52 5.61
CA TRP A 297 -8.22 11.35 5.56
C TRP A 297 -8.41 12.67 6.30
N GLN A 298 -9.62 13.27 6.20
CA GLN A 298 -10.00 14.44 7.00
C GLN A 298 -9.86 14.19 8.50
N ARG A 299 -10.30 13.00 8.98
CA ARG A 299 -10.16 12.64 10.41
C ARG A 299 -8.69 12.56 10.83
N ILE A 300 -7.84 11.92 10.05
CA ILE A 300 -6.39 11.80 10.33
C ILE A 300 -5.74 13.19 10.36
N VAL A 301 -6.06 14.02 9.38
CA VAL A 301 -5.53 15.38 9.29
C VAL A 301 -6.01 16.24 10.45
N ALA A 302 -7.29 16.17 10.81
CA ALA A 302 -7.86 16.93 11.93
C ALA A 302 -7.31 16.47 13.29
N GLU A 303 -7.08 15.18 13.48
CA GLU A 303 -6.54 14.62 14.72
C GLU A 303 -5.08 15.00 14.95
N HIS A 304 -4.28 15.07 13.90
CA HIS A 304 -2.83 15.21 14.01
C HIS A 304 -2.28 16.52 13.46
N ASP A 305 -3.10 17.36 12.81
CA ASP A 305 -2.66 18.61 12.15
C ASP A 305 -1.41 18.38 11.26
N CYS A 306 -1.48 17.34 10.41
CA CYS A 306 -0.33 16.79 9.68
C CYS A 306 -0.37 17.03 8.15
N GLY A 307 -1.39 17.74 7.66
CA GLY A 307 -1.63 18.03 6.25
C GLY A 307 -2.84 18.92 6.07
N ILE A 308 -3.26 19.09 4.82
CA ILE A 308 -4.47 19.84 4.47
C ILE A 308 -5.28 18.99 3.48
N THR A 309 -6.59 18.90 3.69
CA THR A 309 -7.49 18.21 2.76
C THR A 309 -8.25 19.22 1.90
N VAL A 310 -8.41 18.92 0.62
CA VAL A 310 -9.11 19.73 -0.37
C VAL A 310 -9.95 18.84 -1.28
N ASP A 311 -11.02 19.39 -1.88
CA ASP A 311 -11.66 18.70 -3.01
C ASP A 311 -10.64 18.56 -4.15
N PRO A 312 -10.30 17.33 -4.57
CA PRO A 312 -9.31 17.14 -5.62
C PRO A 312 -9.70 17.78 -6.96
N PHE A 313 -10.99 17.99 -7.20
CA PHE A 313 -11.47 18.63 -8.43
C PHE A 313 -11.49 20.17 -8.36
N ASP A 314 -11.31 20.76 -7.18
CA ASP A 314 -11.11 22.22 -7.04
C ASP A 314 -9.62 22.55 -7.17
N THR A 315 -9.16 22.62 -8.42
CA THR A 315 -7.75 22.87 -8.77
C THR A 315 -7.26 24.24 -8.29
N ASP A 316 -8.15 25.22 -8.18
CA ASP A 316 -7.84 26.54 -7.62
C ASP A 316 -7.56 26.44 -6.12
N ALA A 317 -8.35 25.66 -5.37
CA ALA A 317 -8.10 25.40 -3.95
C ALA A 317 -6.80 24.63 -3.73
N VAL A 318 -6.50 23.65 -4.59
CA VAL A 318 -5.21 22.94 -4.58
C VAL A 318 -4.05 23.91 -4.78
N ALA A 319 -4.10 24.75 -5.82
CA ALA A 319 -3.07 25.73 -6.13
C ALA A 319 -2.87 26.75 -5.00
N LYS A 320 -3.96 27.32 -4.46
CA LYS A 320 -3.94 28.24 -3.31
C LYS A 320 -3.31 27.60 -2.08
N THR A 321 -3.67 26.35 -1.80
CA THR A 321 -3.13 25.61 -0.64
C THR A 321 -1.64 25.33 -0.82
N LEU A 322 -1.22 24.94 -2.02
CA LEU A 322 0.18 24.70 -2.33
C LEU A 322 1.00 25.97 -2.18
N ASN A 323 0.58 27.09 -2.81
CA ASN A 323 1.24 28.40 -2.67
C ASN A 323 1.31 28.86 -1.20
N ARG A 324 0.23 28.71 -0.43
CA ARG A 324 0.21 29.02 1.00
C ARG A 324 1.32 28.28 1.77
N LEU A 325 1.48 26.98 1.55
CA LEU A 325 2.51 26.18 2.24
C LEU A 325 3.92 26.57 1.79
N LEU A 326 4.13 26.89 0.52
CA LEU A 326 5.41 27.34 -0.01
C LEU A 326 5.81 28.72 0.54
N GLU A 327 4.86 29.63 0.70
CA GLU A 327 5.05 30.98 1.23
C GLU A 327 5.24 31.01 2.76
N ASN A 328 4.71 29.98 3.47
CA ASN A 328 4.72 29.90 4.93
C ASN A 328 5.52 28.68 5.43
N PRO A 329 6.86 28.69 5.32
CA PRO A 329 7.72 27.54 5.62
C PRO A 329 7.67 27.12 7.09
N GLU A 330 7.37 28.04 8.02
CA GLU A 330 7.23 27.71 9.44
C GLU A 330 5.95 26.89 9.70
N GLU A 331 4.84 27.27 9.08
CA GLU A 331 3.61 26.50 9.13
C GLU A 331 3.79 25.12 8.49
N ALA A 332 4.38 25.06 7.31
CA ALA A 332 4.65 23.83 6.59
C ALA A 332 5.56 22.88 7.39
N ALA A 333 6.64 23.39 7.99
CA ALA A 333 7.53 22.61 8.84
C ALA A 333 6.82 22.07 10.10
N ARG A 334 5.96 22.87 10.72
CA ARG A 334 5.16 22.48 11.89
C ARG A 334 4.20 21.34 11.53
N ILE A 335 3.46 21.47 10.43
CA ILE A 335 2.53 20.44 9.92
C ILE A 335 3.30 19.15 9.61
N GLY A 336 4.44 19.25 8.93
CA GLY A 336 5.28 18.09 8.63
C GLY A 336 5.80 17.38 9.89
N GLU A 337 6.28 18.13 10.88
CA GLU A 337 6.73 17.54 12.15
C GLU A 337 5.60 16.88 12.93
N ASN A 338 4.40 17.44 12.94
CA ASN A 338 3.22 16.82 13.52
C ASN A 338 2.94 15.45 12.87
N GLY A 339 3.02 15.37 11.54
CA GLY A 339 2.89 14.11 10.81
C GLY A 339 3.95 13.09 11.23
N ARG A 340 5.21 13.51 11.34
CA ARG A 340 6.30 12.65 11.80
C ARG A 340 6.07 12.13 13.22
N GLN A 341 5.59 12.95 14.11
CA GLN A 341 5.25 12.54 15.48
C GLN A 341 4.09 11.54 15.52
N ALA A 342 3.07 11.69 14.64
CA ALA A 342 1.98 10.74 14.52
C ALA A 342 2.49 9.36 14.05
N ILE A 343 3.45 9.31 13.11
CA ILE A 343 4.11 8.06 12.71
C ILE A 343 4.84 7.43 13.89
N LEU A 344 5.67 8.18 14.58
CA LEU A 344 6.47 7.66 15.69
C LEU A 344 5.62 7.05 16.82
N ARG A 345 4.42 7.58 17.03
CA ARG A 345 3.53 7.16 18.13
C ARG A 345 2.50 6.11 17.71
N THR A 346 1.92 6.25 16.51
CA THR A 346 0.66 5.54 16.16
C THR A 346 0.76 4.79 14.84
N TYR A 347 1.13 5.46 13.74
CA TYR A 347 1.00 4.91 12.39
C TYR A 347 2.32 4.30 11.88
N ASN A 348 2.83 3.30 12.57
CA ASN A 348 4.09 2.65 12.22
C ASN A 348 3.97 1.12 12.23
N TRP A 349 4.89 0.49 11.49
CA TRP A 349 4.90 -0.96 11.36
C TRP A 349 5.13 -1.71 12.67
N ASP A 350 5.87 -1.16 13.64
CA ASP A 350 6.12 -1.84 14.93
C ASP A 350 4.82 -2.08 15.69
N VAL A 351 3.88 -1.11 15.64
CA VAL A 351 2.55 -1.25 16.24
C VAL A 351 1.75 -2.36 15.53
N GLU A 352 1.80 -2.38 14.21
CA GLU A 352 1.08 -3.37 13.40
C GLU A 352 1.69 -4.78 13.57
N LEU A 353 3.00 -4.89 13.61
CA LEU A 353 3.70 -6.14 13.90
C LEU A 353 3.29 -6.72 15.25
N GLY A 354 3.17 -5.87 16.28
CA GLY A 354 2.68 -6.30 17.60
C GLY A 354 1.31 -6.99 17.54
N LYS A 355 0.39 -6.46 16.70
CA LYS A 355 -0.93 -7.09 16.46
C LYS A 355 -0.79 -8.45 15.78
N LEU A 356 0.08 -8.55 14.75
CA LEU A 356 0.32 -9.76 14.00
C LEU A 356 0.93 -10.85 14.89
N LEU A 357 1.94 -10.52 15.70
CA LEU A 357 2.56 -11.44 16.67
C LEU A 357 1.53 -11.95 17.69
N SER A 358 0.73 -11.06 18.27
CA SER A 358 -0.35 -11.43 19.19
C SER A 358 -1.41 -12.33 18.54
N CYS A 359 -1.66 -12.18 17.24
CA CYS A 359 -2.51 -13.10 16.50
C CYS A 359 -1.89 -14.50 16.41
N TYR A 360 -0.61 -14.58 16.08
CA TYR A 360 0.10 -15.86 15.96
C TYR A 360 0.22 -16.61 17.29
N GLU A 361 0.37 -15.90 18.41
CA GLU A 361 0.40 -16.50 19.75
C GLU A 361 -0.94 -17.16 20.13
N ARG A 362 -2.05 -16.64 19.61
CA ARG A 362 -3.38 -17.24 19.85
C ARG A 362 -3.70 -18.44 18.97
N LEU A 363 -2.92 -18.70 17.96
CA LEU A 363 -3.06 -19.85 17.06
C LEU A 363 -2.36 -21.09 17.62
#